data_ece487cbfd4e2d14ea31ebee5845e8e1
#
_entry.id   ece487cbfd4e2d14ea31ebee5845e8e1
#
_cell.length_a   1.000
_cell.length_b   1.000
_cell.length_c   1.000
_cell.angle_alpha   90.00
_cell.angle_beta   90.00
_cell.angle_gamma   90.00
#
_symmetry.space_group_name_H-M   'P 1'
#
loop_
_entity.id
_entity.type
_entity.pdbx_description
1 polymer ?
#
loop_
_entity_poly.entity_id
_entity_poly.type
_entity_poly.pdbx_seq_one_letter_code
_entity_poly.pdbx_strand_id
1 'polypeptide(L)'
;NYYHDVSLGIWDFEGFEILVGKADADNDRLTFGIAEPRDFWLHVAGPAGSHVVVRNPFGLDELPRPVLQRAAELAAWHSKARGARGKVEVHVCRVADVRKPKGFAPGQVLLKRWDAVKVYPRGLDEPAED
;
A
#
# COMPACT_ATOMS: atom_id res chain seq x y z
N ASN A 1 16.75 -11.79 -1.78
CA ASN A 1 15.76 -10.78 -1.46
C ASN A 1 16.36 -9.39 -1.57
N TYR A 2 15.77 -8.55 -2.40
CA TYR A 2 16.26 -7.20 -2.62
C TYR A 2 16.10 -6.30 -1.41
N TYR A 3 15.23 -6.69 -0.49
CA TYR A 3 14.79 -5.78 0.57
C TYR A 3 15.18 -6.29 1.94
N HIS A 4 16.35 -6.87 2.07
CA HIS A 4 16.70 -7.60 3.29
C HIS A 4 16.88 -6.73 4.53
N ASP A 5 16.98 -5.42 4.41
CA ASP A 5 17.06 -4.54 5.59
C ASP A 5 15.70 -4.03 6.03
N VAL A 6 14.62 -4.47 5.39
CA VAL A 6 13.26 -3.99 5.65
C VAL A 6 12.35 -5.20 5.71
N SER A 7 11.46 -5.23 6.70
CA SER A 7 10.48 -6.30 6.81
C SER A 7 9.25 -5.96 5.97
N LEU A 8 9.05 -6.74 4.91
CA LEU A 8 7.97 -6.52 3.96
C LEU A 8 7.25 -7.82 3.66
N GLY A 9 5.94 -7.71 3.41
CA GLY A 9 5.20 -8.71 2.66
C GLY A 9 5.39 -8.42 1.18
N ILE A 10 5.58 -9.46 0.39
CA ILE A 10 5.84 -9.32 -1.05
C ILE A 10 4.93 -10.28 -1.79
N TRP A 11 4.16 -9.75 -2.73
CA TRP A 11 3.27 -10.55 -3.57
C TRP A 11 3.48 -10.21 -5.02
N ASP A 12 3.39 -11.21 -5.89
CA ASP A 12 3.28 -10.99 -7.33
C ASP A 12 1.85 -11.25 -7.72
N PHE A 13 1.22 -10.26 -8.33
CA PHE A 13 -0.16 -10.38 -8.75
C PHE A 13 -0.30 -9.84 -10.16
N GLU A 14 -0.64 -10.72 -11.11
CA GLU A 14 -0.83 -10.37 -12.52
C GLU A 14 0.34 -9.57 -13.09
N GLY A 15 1.54 -9.96 -12.70
CA GLY A 15 2.76 -9.34 -13.22
C GLY A 15 3.20 -8.09 -12.46
N PHE A 16 2.49 -7.69 -11.42
CA PHE A 16 2.87 -6.53 -10.60
C PHE A 16 3.36 -6.98 -9.24
N GLU A 17 4.43 -6.37 -8.79
CA GLU A 17 4.95 -6.62 -7.44
C GLU A 17 4.25 -5.68 -6.47
N ILE A 18 3.66 -6.26 -5.41
CA ILE A 18 2.97 -5.51 -4.35
C ILE A 18 3.75 -5.70 -3.08
N LEU A 19 4.15 -4.59 -2.45
CA LEU A 19 4.96 -4.58 -1.25
C LEU A 19 4.16 -3.99 -0.10
N VAL A 20 4.20 -4.64 1.06
CA VAL A 20 3.46 -4.23 2.25
C VAL A 20 4.42 -4.11 3.41
N GLY A 21 4.53 -2.95 4.03
CA GLY A 21 5.37 -2.74 5.19
C GLY A 21 4.78 -3.39 6.43
N LYS A 22 5.63 -3.95 7.30
CA LYS A 22 5.15 -4.68 8.48
C LYS A 22 5.11 -3.83 9.75
N ALA A 23 6.00 -2.85 9.88
CA ALA A 23 6.01 -1.94 11.03
C ALA A 23 6.19 -0.52 10.54
N ASP A 24 5.97 0.45 11.42
CA ASP A 24 6.04 1.86 11.02
C ASP A 24 7.37 2.23 10.37
N ALA A 25 8.47 1.74 10.93
CA ALA A 25 9.80 2.02 10.34
C ALA A 25 9.94 1.36 8.97
N ASP A 26 9.36 0.18 8.78
CA ASP A 26 9.38 -0.50 7.49
C ASP A 26 8.53 0.26 6.48
N ASN A 27 7.44 0.85 6.92
CA ASN A 27 6.59 1.68 6.05
C ASN A 27 7.39 2.87 5.51
N ASP A 28 8.13 3.55 6.36
CA ASP A 28 8.95 4.68 5.92
C ASP A 28 10.04 4.23 4.95
N ARG A 29 10.72 3.12 5.27
CA ARG A 29 11.77 2.59 4.40
C ARG A 29 11.21 2.17 3.05
N LEU A 30 10.04 1.55 3.05
CA LEU A 30 9.37 1.16 1.81
C LEU A 30 9.06 2.39 0.95
N THR A 31 8.41 3.37 1.53
CA THR A 31 7.88 4.51 0.78
C THR A 31 8.98 5.46 0.34
N PHE A 32 9.95 5.74 1.22
CA PHE A 32 10.95 6.76 0.95
C PHE A 32 12.33 6.21 0.60
N GLY A 33 12.56 4.91 0.79
CA GLY A 33 13.86 4.30 0.52
C GLY A 33 13.85 3.29 -0.63
N ILE A 34 12.74 2.61 -0.85
CA ILE A 34 12.66 1.54 -1.85
C ILE A 34 11.83 1.97 -3.05
N ALA A 35 10.65 2.52 -2.80
CA ALA A 35 9.72 2.88 -3.86
C ALA A 35 10.26 4.03 -4.70
N GLU A 36 9.85 4.05 -5.96
CA GLU A 36 10.19 5.15 -6.86
C GLU A 36 9.00 6.06 -7.04
N PRO A 37 9.24 7.32 -7.43
CA PRO A 37 8.14 8.31 -7.54
C PRO A 37 6.97 7.85 -8.40
N ARG A 38 7.24 7.04 -9.43
CA ARG A 38 6.22 6.56 -10.36
C ARG A 38 5.41 5.39 -9.81
N ASP A 39 5.86 4.76 -8.72
CA ASP A 39 5.14 3.63 -8.12
C ASP A 39 3.83 4.13 -7.51
N PHE A 40 2.90 3.21 -7.30
CA PHE A 40 1.62 3.53 -6.67
C PHE A 40 1.69 3.22 -5.18
N TRP A 41 1.01 4.03 -4.41
CA TRP A 41 1.01 3.97 -2.95
C TRP A 41 -0.43 3.91 -2.46
N LEU A 42 -0.69 3.02 -1.50
CA LEU A 42 -2.03 2.86 -0.94
C LEU A 42 -1.94 2.76 0.57
N HIS A 43 -3.00 3.26 1.22
CA HIS A 43 -3.11 3.20 2.68
C HIS A 43 -4.57 3.36 3.06
N VAL A 44 -5.01 2.65 4.08
CA VAL A 44 -6.37 2.80 4.59
C VAL A 44 -6.59 4.25 5.03
N ALA A 45 -7.79 4.77 4.76
CA ALA A 45 -8.16 6.12 5.17
C ALA A 45 -8.50 6.12 6.66
N GLY A 46 -7.84 6.97 7.43
CA GLY A 46 -8.12 7.17 8.86
C GLY A 46 -7.34 6.24 9.78
N PRO A 47 -7.70 4.94 9.90
CA PRO A 47 -7.00 4.07 10.85
C PRO A 47 -5.53 3.86 10.51
N ALA A 48 -4.76 3.42 11.52
CA ALA A 48 -3.37 3.05 11.28
C ALA A 48 -3.31 1.77 10.45
N GLY A 49 -2.29 1.68 9.59
CA GLY A 49 -2.11 0.51 8.75
C GLY A 49 -0.80 0.54 7.99
N SER A 50 -0.54 -0.52 7.26
CA SER A 50 0.67 -0.64 6.46
C SER A 50 0.61 0.26 5.24
N HIS A 51 1.76 0.81 4.87
CA HIS A 51 1.92 1.37 3.53
C HIS A 51 1.97 0.20 2.54
N VAL A 52 1.28 0.35 1.43
CA VAL A 52 1.31 -0.62 0.34
C VAL A 52 1.83 0.08 -0.90
N VAL A 53 2.79 -0.53 -1.56
CA VAL A 53 3.39 0.02 -2.78
C VAL A 53 3.24 -1.00 -3.89
N VAL A 54 2.72 -0.56 -5.02
CA VAL A 54 2.70 -1.38 -6.24
C VAL A 54 3.77 -0.81 -7.16
N ARG A 55 4.77 -1.63 -7.49
CA ARG A 55 5.85 -1.18 -8.35
C ARG A 55 5.31 -0.95 -9.75
N ASN A 56 5.81 0.08 -10.39
CA ASN A 56 5.31 0.53 -11.69
C ASN A 56 6.46 0.71 -12.68
N PRO A 57 7.14 -0.39 -13.04
CA PRO A 57 8.34 -0.27 -13.87
C PRO A 57 8.06 0.24 -15.28
N PHE A 58 6.83 0.11 -15.76
CA PHE A 58 6.47 0.55 -17.12
C PHE A 58 5.92 1.97 -17.14
N GLY A 59 5.81 2.62 -15.98
CA GLY A 59 5.34 4.00 -15.94
C GLY A 59 3.88 4.18 -16.35
N LEU A 60 3.03 3.22 -15.97
CA LEU A 60 1.60 3.32 -16.29
C LEU A 60 0.99 4.52 -15.57
N ASP A 61 0.00 5.15 -16.20
CA ASP A 61 -0.73 6.25 -15.58
C ASP A 61 -1.71 5.74 -14.54
N GLU A 62 -2.26 4.55 -14.74
CA GLU A 62 -3.22 3.93 -13.83
C GLU A 62 -2.91 2.46 -13.72
N LEU A 63 -3.18 1.89 -12.55
CA LEU A 63 -3.07 0.45 -12.37
C LEU A 63 -4.26 -0.24 -13.05
N PRO A 64 -4.04 -1.44 -13.60
CA PRO A 64 -5.17 -2.27 -14.01
C PRO A 64 -6.12 -2.48 -12.83
N ARG A 65 -7.44 -2.50 -13.12
CA ARG A 65 -8.43 -2.60 -12.06
C ARG A 65 -8.22 -3.78 -11.11
N PRO A 66 -7.92 -4.99 -11.60
CA PRO A 66 -7.71 -6.11 -10.68
C PRO A 66 -6.52 -5.89 -9.74
N VAL A 67 -5.46 -5.24 -10.22
CA VAL A 67 -4.28 -4.98 -9.40
C VAL A 67 -4.60 -3.92 -8.35
N LEU A 68 -5.28 -2.85 -8.75
CA LEU A 68 -5.72 -1.83 -7.81
C LEU A 68 -6.61 -2.43 -6.71
N GLN A 69 -7.55 -3.27 -7.12
CA GLN A 69 -8.48 -3.92 -6.18
C GLN A 69 -7.70 -4.76 -5.16
N ARG A 70 -6.77 -5.59 -5.62
CA ARG A 70 -5.99 -6.45 -4.72
C ARG A 70 -5.10 -5.64 -3.79
N ALA A 71 -4.42 -4.61 -4.31
CA ALA A 71 -3.57 -3.78 -3.47
C ALA A 71 -4.39 -3.06 -2.40
N ALA A 72 -5.57 -2.57 -2.76
CA ALA A 72 -6.45 -1.90 -1.80
C ALA A 72 -6.95 -2.88 -0.74
N GLU A 73 -7.31 -4.11 -1.14
CA GLU A 73 -7.72 -5.15 -0.18
C GLU A 73 -6.61 -5.44 0.83
N LEU A 74 -5.36 -5.50 0.35
CA LEU A 74 -4.22 -5.71 1.22
C LEU A 74 -4.01 -4.54 2.17
N ALA A 75 -4.18 -3.32 1.70
CA ALA A 75 -4.05 -2.15 2.56
C ALA A 75 -5.08 -2.18 3.68
N ALA A 76 -6.32 -2.54 3.36
CA ALA A 76 -7.37 -2.66 4.36
C ALA A 76 -7.12 -3.83 5.32
N TRP A 77 -6.65 -4.97 4.79
CA TRP A 77 -6.35 -6.15 5.59
C TRP A 77 -5.22 -5.90 6.58
N HIS A 78 -4.17 -5.20 6.15
CA HIS A 78 -3.02 -4.91 6.99
C HIS A 78 -3.18 -3.58 7.71
N SER A 79 -4.37 -3.35 8.29
CA SER A 79 -4.69 -2.13 9.01
C SER A 79 -5.57 -2.45 10.20
N LYS A 80 -5.82 -1.43 11.01
CA LYS A 80 -6.74 -1.55 12.14
C LYS A 80 -8.20 -1.66 11.69
N ALA A 81 -8.48 -1.45 10.41
CA ALA A 81 -9.81 -1.66 9.86
C ALA A 81 -10.06 -3.10 9.39
N ARG A 82 -9.12 -4.01 9.65
CA ARG A 82 -9.17 -5.40 9.18
C ARG A 82 -10.49 -6.10 9.50
N GLY A 83 -11.05 -5.84 10.67
CA GLY A 83 -12.27 -6.51 11.11
C GLY A 83 -13.55 -5.80 10.69
N ALA A 84 -13.46 -4.80 9.84
CA ALA A 84 -14.66 -4.06 9.42
C ALA A 84 -15.61 -4.98 8.67
N ARG A 85 -16.91 -4.83 8.94
CA ARG A 85 -17.94 -5.62 8.26
C ARG A 85 -18.28 -5.06 6.90
N GLY A 86 -18.22 -3.75 6.76
CA GLY A 86 -18.49 -3.07 5.50
C GLY A 86 -17.23 -2.77 4.74
N LYS A 87 -17.40 -2.09 3.62
CA LYS A 87 -16.26 -1.66 2.83
C LYS A 87 -15.48 -0.59 3.57
N VAL A 88 -14.17 -0.61 3.34
CA VAL A 88 -13.22 0.31 3.95
C VAL A 88 -12.66 1.20 2.85
N GLU A 89 -12.54 2.48 3.15
CA GLU A 89 -11.96 3.43 2.21
C GLU A 89 -10.43 3.33 2.25
N VAL A 90 -9.83 3.27 1.06
CA VAL A 90 -8.38 3.20 0.88
C VAL A 90 -7.97 4.36 -0.02
N HIS A 91 -6.95 5.11 0.40
CA HIS A 91 -6.39 6.17 -0.40
C HIS A 91 -5.33 5.63 -1.35
N VAL A 92 -5.33 6.12 -2.58
CA VAL A 92 -4.41 5.68 -3.63
C VAL A 92 -3.80 6.91 -4.27
N CYS A 93 -2.48 6.91 -4.42
CA CYS A 93 -1.78 7.98 -5.10
C CYS A 93 -0.45 7.45 -5.65
N ARG A 94 0.33 8.33 -6.25
CA ARG A 94 1.69 7.99 -6.60
C ARG A 94 2.60 8.23 -5.40
N VAL A 95 3.68 7.49 -5.33
CA VAL A 95 4.69 7.72 -4.29
C VAL A 95 5.17 9.16 -4.33
N ALA A 96 5.27 9.75 -5.53
CA ALA A 96 5.66 11.15 -5.69
C ALA A 96 4.77 12.12 -4.90
N ASP A 97 3.54 11.74 -4.59
CA ASP A 97 2.60 12.59 -3.88
C ASP A 97 2.59 12.36 -2.37
N VAL A 98 3.46 11.49 -1.86
CA VAL A 98 3.57 11.19 -0.44
C VAL A 98 4.69 12.01 0.17
N ARG A 99 4.40 12.73 1.25
CA ARG A 99 5.37 13.60 1.89
C ARG A 99 5.53 13.26 3.35
N LYS A 100 6.75 13.47 3.85
CA LYS A 100 7.07 13.28 5.26
C LYS A 100 7.59 14.60 5.83
N PRO A 101 6.70 15.47 6.33
CA PRO A 101 7.17 16.71 6.95
C PRO A 101 8.06 16.42 8.15
N LYS A 102 8.96 17.36 8.42
CA LYS A 102 9.84 17.28 9.56
C LYS A 102 9.01 17.15 10.84
N GLY A 103 9.40 16.21 11.71
CA GLY A 103 8.70 15.99 12.95
C GLY A 103 7.59 14.97 12.91
N PHE A 104 7.24 14.47 11.73
CA PHE A 104 6.25 13.41 11.65
C PHE A 104 6.83 12.10 12.17
N ALA A 105 5.98 11.34 12.86
CA ALA A 105 6.37 10.04 13.41
C ALA A 105 6.59 9.01 12.32
N PRO A 106 7.32 7.93 12.61
CA PRO A 106 7.46 6.83 11.63
C PRO A 106 6.09 6.36 11.15
N GLY A 107 5.96 6.16 9.85
CA GLY A 107 4.72 5.74 9.22
C GLY A 107 3.73 6.86 8.95
N GLN A 108 3.87 8.01 9.58
CA GLN A 108 2.97 9.14 9.43
C GLN A 108 3.38 9.97 8.21
N VAL A 109 2.43 10.29 7.34
CA VAL A 109 2.71 11.01 6.10
C VAL A 109 1.59 12.00 5.78
N LEU A 110 1.88 12.91 4.85
CA LEU A 110 0.87 13.75 4.21
C LEU A 110 0.78 13.38 2.75
N LEU A 111 -0.41 13.42 2.20
CA LEU A 111 -0.65 13.17 0.78
C LEU A 111 -0.94 14.49 0.09
N LYS A 112 -0.24 14.74 -1.03
CA LYS A 112 -0.46 15.93 -1.82
C LYS A 112 -1.75 15.85 -2.61
N ARG A 113 -2.05 14.65 -3.14
CA ARG A 113 -3.29 14.35 -3.84
C ARG A 113 -3.52 12.85 -3.76
N TRP A 114 -4.77 12.43 -3.86
CA TRP A 114 -5.10 11.00 -3.81
C TRP A 114 -6.50 10.79 -4.36
N ASP A 115 -6.75 9.54 -4.75
CA ASP A 115 -8.08 9.05 -5.05
C ASP A 115 -8.50 8.10 -3.95
N ALA A 116 -9.77 7.81 -3.85
CA ALA A 116 -10.30 6.88 -2.86
C ALA A 116 -11.00 5.72 -3.54
N VAL A 117 -10.77 4.52 -3.02
CA VAL A 117 -11.51 3.33 -3.44
C VAL A 117 -12.04 2.66 -2.18
N LYS A 118 -13.14 1.91 -2.32
CA LYS A 118 -13.73 1.20 -1.19
C LYS A 118 -13.69 -0.29 -1.47
N VAL A 119 -13.18 -1.05 -0.50
CA VAL A 119 -12.99 -2.49 -0.65
C VAL A 119 -13.29 -3.18 0.67
N TYR A 120 -13.59 -4.48 0.60
CA TYR A 120 -13.62 -5.32 1.78
C TYR A 120 -12.19 -5.75 2.11
N PRO A 121 -11.79 -5.74 3.41
CA PRO A 121 -10.46 -6.24 3.78
C PRO A 121 -10.31 -7.70 3.38
N ARG A 122 -9.18 -8.03 2.74
CA ARG A 122 -8.93 -9.40 2.31
C ARG A 122 -7.43 -9.62 2.14
N GLY A 123 -6.93 -10.69 2.78
CA GLY A 123 -5.54 -11.11 2.59
C GLY A 123 -5.39 -11.92 1.32
N LEU A 124 -4.26 -11.78 0.63
CA LEU A 124 -4.03 -12.47 -0.63
C LEU A 124 -3.68 -13.95 -0.47
N ASP A 125 -3.23 -14.33 0.70
CA ASP A 125 -2.90 -15.72 0.97
C ASP A 125 -4.06 -16.51 1.56
N GLU A 126 -5.25 -15.94 1.52
CA GLU A 126 -6.44 -16.60 1.99
C GLU A 126 -6.77 -17.78 1.10
N PRO A 127 -7.08 -18.94 1.65
CA PRO A 127 -7.38 -20.11 0.82
C PRO A 127 -8.67 -19.98 0.05
N ALA A 128 -9.47 -18.99 0.32
CA ALA A 128 -10.76 -18.83 -0.33
C ALA A 128 -10.66 -18.61 -1.83
N GLU A 129 -9.49 -18.35 -2.34
CA GLU A 129 -9.30 -18.22 -3.77
C GLU A 129 -9.64 -19.48 -4.52
N ASP A 130 -9.56 -20.59 -3.87
CA ASP A 130 -9.79 -21.87 -4.55
C ASP A 130 -11.24 -22.15 -4.80
#